data_c9ee2d8c82b3037edd28c6fd4f99a47c
#
_entry.id   c9ee2d8c82b3037edd28c6fd4f99a47c
#
_cell.length_a   1.000
_cell.length_b   1.000
_cell.length_c   1.000
_cell.angle_alpha   90.00
_cell.angle_beta   90.00
_cell.angle_gamma   90.00
#
_symmetry.space_group_name_H-M   'P 1'
#
loop_
_entity.id
_entity.type
_entity.pdbx_description
1 polymer ?
#
loop_
_entity_poly.entity_id
_entity_poly.type
_entity_poly.pdbx_seq_one_letter_code
_entity_poly.pdbx_strand_id
1 'polypeptide(L)'
;MLSWLLFIASGLGPFSGQAVHFSQYAPEKLPYAINRYVNETARLYAVMDKRLADREFLAGQYSIADMACYPWVVPHERQQMNLDDFPNLKRWFETIKARPATVRAYQIAKDMNTTPTGQAGDEARRLLFGIQKK
;
A
#
# COMPACT_ATOMS: atom_id res chain seq x y z
N MET A 1 7.42 -16.02 -8.98
CA MET A 1 6.27 -15.12 -9.28
C MET A 1 5.07 -15.42 -8.37
N LEU A 2 4.48 -16.61 -8.35
CA LEU A 2 3.30 -16.94 -7.51
C LEU A 2 3.50 -16.68 -6.02
N SER A 3 4.67 -17.02 -5.45
CA SER A 3 4.98 -16.75 -4.04
C SER A 3 4.87 -15.26 -3.69
N TRP A 4 5.25 -14.38 -4.60
CA TRP A 4 5.13 -12.93 -4.41
C TRP A 4 3.69 -12.44 -4.54
N LEU A 5 2.91 -13.00 -5.45
CA LEU A 5 1.46 -12.71 -5.49
C LEU A 5 0.76 -13.12 -4.20
N LEU A 6 1.08 -14.31 -3.68
CA LEU A 6 0.52 -14.77 -2.41
C LEU A 6 1.00 -13.91 -1.23
N PHE A 7 2.28 -13.50 -1.19
CA PHE A 7 2.79 -12.58 -0.19
C PHE A 7 2.01 -11.26 -0.17
N ILE A 8 1.70 -10.73 -1.36
CA ILE A 8 0.93 -9.48 -1.48
C ILE A 8 -0.51 -9.70 -1.03
N ALA A 9 -1.16 -10.75 -1.54
CA ALA A 9 -2.58 -11.01 -1.29
C ALA A 9 -2.88 -11.41 0.16
N SER A 10 -1.98 -12.17 0.81
CA SER A 10 -2.18 -12.67 2.17
C SER A 10 -1.50 -11.84 3.26
N GLY A 11 -0.51 -11.04 2.90
CA GLY A 11 0.29 -10.25 3.84
C GLY A 11 0.20 -8.76 3.58
N LEU A 12 0.91 -8.27 2.56
CA LEU A 12 1.08 -6.82 2.36
C LEU A 12 -0.26 -6.09 2.26
N GLY A 13 -1.16 -6.51 1.39
CA GLY A 13 -2.47 -5.87 1.21
C GLY A 13 -3.28 -5.79 2.50
N PRO A 14 -3.58 -6.94 3.14
CA PRO A 14 -4.37 -6.97 4.36
C PRO A 14 -3.76 -6.17 5.51
N PHE A 15 -2.47 -6.33 5.79
CA PHE A 15 -1.85 -5.67 6.95
C PHE A 15 -1.65 -4.16 6.74
N SER A 16 -1.19 -3.75 5.55
CA SER A 16 -1.06 -2.32 5.24
C SER A 16 -2.41 -1.61 5.17
N GLY A 17 -3.45 -2.30 4.69
CA GLY A 17 -4.82 -1.83 4.74
C GLY A 17 -5.31 -1.58 6.17
N GLN A 18 -5.03 -2.49 7.10
CA GLN A 18 -5.36 -2.33 8.52
C GLN A 18 -4.53 -1.22 9.18
N ALA A 19 -3.26 -1.05 8.80
CA ALA A 19 -2.44 0.06 9.29
C ALA A 19 -3.10 1.41 8.95
N VAL A 20 -3.57 1.59 7.71
CA VAL A 20 -4.30 2.79 7.31
C VAL A 20 -5.65 2.90 8.04
N HIS A 21 -6.40 1.81 8.17
CA HIS A 21 -7.70 1.81 8.84
C HIS A 21 -7.58 2.31 10.28
N PHE A 22 -6.74 1.68 11.09
CA PHE A 22 -6.59 2.04 12.50
C PHE A 22 -5.91 3.38 12.72
N SER A 23 -5.01 3.79 11.82
CA SER A 23 -4.35 5.09 11.91
C SER A 23 -5.25 6.26 11.50
N GLN A 24 -6.14 6.08 10.53
CA GLN A 24 -6.85 7.20 9.89
C GLN A 24 -8.37 7.11 9.96
N TYR A 25 -8.95 5.92 9.83
CA TYR A 25 -10.40 5.76 9.64
C TYR A 25 -11.15 5.27 10.88
N ALA A 26 -10.50 4.48 11.75
CA ALA A 26 -11.14 3.96 12.94
C ALA A 26 -11.72 5.09 13.80
N PRO A 27 -12.96 4.94 14.30
CA PRO A 27 -13.62 5.98 15.10
C PRO A 27 -12.95 6.18 16.45
N GLU A 28 -12.23 5.17 16.93
CA GLU A 28 -11.46 5.18 18.17
C GLU A 28 -9.98 4.93 17.88
N LYS A 29 -9.10 5.70 18.50
CA LYS A 29 -7.66 5.50 18.40
C LYS A 29 -7.23 4.41 19.37
N LEU A 30 -6.82 3.27 18.83
CA LEU A 30 -6.32 2.11 19.56
C LEU A 30 -4.80 1.99 19.36
N PRO A 31 -3.97 2.54 20.27
CA PRO A 31 -2.51 2.58 20.08
C PRO A 31 -1.90 1.20 19.83
N TYR A 32 -2.38 0.18 20.54
CA TYR A 32 -1.92 -1.20 20.34
C TYR A 32 -2.17 -1.70 18.90
N ALA A 33 -3.37 -1.49 18.35
CA ALA A 33 -3.72 -1.91 17.01
C ALA A 33 -2.91 -1.14 15.96
N ILE A 34 -2.78 0.17 16.13
CA ILE A 34 -1.96 1.03 15.25
C ILE A 34 -0.53 0.50 15.23
N ASN A 35 0.11 0.36 16.38
CA ASN A 35 1.49 -0.11 16.49
C ASN A 35 1.65 -1.52 15.90
N ARG A 36 0.70 -2.43 16.17
CA ARG A 36 0.75 -3.80 15.65
C ARG A 36 0.77 -3.85 14.14
N TYR A 37 -0.12 -3.10 13.48
CA TYR A 37 -0.23 -3.12 12.02
C TYR A 37 0.82 -2.28 11.32
N VAL A 38 1.23 -1.15 11.88
CA VAL A 38 2.35 -0.34 11.36
C VAL A 38 3.65 -1.14 11.40
N ASN A 39 3.96 -1.78 12.53
CA ASN A 39 5.16 -2.60 12.66
C ASN A 39 5.17 -3.81 11.72
N GLU A 40 4.02 -4.46 11.52
CA GLU A 40 3.93 -5.57 10.56
C GLU A 40 4.09 -5.07 9.12
N THR A 41 3.52 -3.92 8.78
CA THR A 41 3.73 -3.29 7.46
C THR A 41 5.21 -2.98 7.23
N ALA A 42 5.90 -2.41 8.22
CA ALA A 42 7.34 -2.15 8.16
C ALA A 42 8.15 -3.44 7.94
N ARG A 43 7.79 -4.52 8.64
CA ARG A 43 8.42 -5.84 8.44
C ARG A 43 8.24 -6.36 7.02
N LEU A 44 7.05 -6.21 6.45
CA LEU A 44 6.76 -6.64 5.07
C LEU A 44 7.52 -5.78 4.05
N TYR A 45 7.66 -4.48 4.30
CA TYR A 45 8.49 -3.58 3.48
C TYR A 45 9.97 -4.00 3.53
N ALA A 46 10.49 -4.34 4.71
CA ALA A 46 11.85 -4.82 4.87
C ALA A 46 12.10 -6.16 4.12
N VAL A 47 11.12 -7.05 4.05
CA VAL A 47 11.20 -8.28 3.25
C VAL A 47 11.31 -7.95 1.75
N MET A 48 10.51 -7.00 1.26
CA MET A 48 10.59 -6.56 -0.13
C MET A 48 11.91 -5.84 -0.42
N ASP A 49 12.36 -4.95 0.47
CA ASP A 49 13.62 -4.22 0.33
C ASP A 49 14.80 -5.19 0.23
N LYS A 50 14.86 -6.16 1.14
CA LYS A 50 15.89 -7.22 1.11
C LYS A 50 15.83 -8.02 -0.20
N ARG A 51 14.64 -8.34 -0.70
CA ARG A 51 14.47 -9.07 -1.97
C ARG A 51 14.98 -8.27 -3.16
N LEU A 52 14.82 -6.96 -3.14
CA LEU A 52 15.20 -6.06 -4.21
C LEU A 52 16.67 -5.61 -4.16
N ALA A 53 17.42 -6.03 -3.14
CA ALA A 53 18.83 -5.64 -2.99
C ALA A 53 19.72 -6.08 -4.17
N ASP A 54 19.44 -7.25 -4.74
CA ASP A 54 20.19 -7.85 -5.86
C ASP A 54 19.35 -8.03 -7.14
N ARG A 55 18.17 -7.41 -7.21
CA ARG A 55 17.18 -7.57 -8.30
C ARG A 55 16.46 -6.28 -8.61
N GLU A 56 16.13 -6.14 -9.86
CA GLU A 56 15.35 -4.99 -10.31
C GLU A 56 13.87 -5.11 -9.90
N PHE A 57 13.29 -6.33 -9.99
CA PHE A 57 11.88 -6.60 -9.72
C PHE A 57 11.69 -7.80 -8.79
N LEU A 58 10.52 -7.88 -8.11
CA LEU A 58 10.22 -8.89 -7.09
C LEU A 58 10.44 -10.34 -7.56
N ALA A 59 10.04 -10.64 -8.80
CA ALA A 59 10.22 -11.96 -9.41
C ALA A 59 11.49 -12.08 -10.27
N GLY A 60 12.38 -11.07 -10.24
CA GLY A 60 13.56 -10.95 -11.07
C GLY A 60 13.32 -10.08 -12.31
N GLN A 61 12.31 -10.40 -13.09
CA GLN A 61 11.81 -9.58 -14.20
C GLN A 61 10.47 -8.95 -13.84
N TYR A 62 10.14 -7.83 -14.51
CA TYR A 62 8.85 -7.16 -14.34
C TYR A 62 7.68 -8.11 -14.62
N SER A 63 6.77 -8.22 -13.69
CA SER A 63 5.69 -9.21 -13.73
C SER A 63 4.41 -8.71 -13.06
N ILE A 64 3.38 -9.53 -13.10
CA ILE A 64 2.13 -9.27 -12.39
C ILE A 64 2.32 -9.16 -10.85
N ALA A 65 3.40 -9.69 -10.29
CA ALA A 65 3.74 -9.48 -8.88
C ALA A 65 4.04 -8.00 -8.60
N ASP A 66 4.82 -7.35 -9.47
CA ASP A 66 5.12 -5.93 -9.34
C ASP A 66 3.88 -5.06 -9.58
N MET A 67 3.07 -5.43 -10.58
CA MET A 67 1.80 -4.74 -10.88
C MET A 67 0.82 -4.82 -9.71
N ALA A 68 0.71 -5.96 -9.05
CA ALA A 68 -0.17 -6.16 -7.90
C ALA A 68 0.37 -5.49 -6.62
N CYS A 69 1.70 -5.42 -6.46
CA CYS A 69 2.36 -4.85 -5.29
C CYS A 69 2.35 -3.31 -5.30
N TYR A 70 2.62 -2.69 -6.45
CA TYR A 70 2.83 -1.26 -6.56
C TYR A 70 1.67 -0.41 -5.97
N PRO A 71 0.39 -0.70 -6.25
CA PRO A 71 -0.72 0.07 -5.68
C PRO A 71 -0.78 0.04 -4.15
N TRP A 72 -0.27 -1.00 -3.51
CA TRP A 72 -0.20 -1.09 -2.05
C TRP A 72 0.93 -0.27 -1.45
N VAL A 73 2.00 -0.01 -2.22
CA VAL A 73 3.11 0.85 -1.77
C VAL A 73 2.83 2.33 -2.05
N VAL A 74 2.00 2.65 -3.04
CA VAL A 74 1.63 4.06 -3.36
C VAL A 74 1.18 4.86 -2.13
N PRO A 75 0.30 4.35 -1.24
CA PRO A 75 -0.11 5.07 -0.04
C PRO A 75 0.84 4.89 1.15
N HIS A 76 2.13 4.70 0.95
CA HIS A 76 3.10 4.40 2.01
C HIS A 76 3.09 5.41 3.17
N GLU A 77 2.96 6.71 2.88
CA GLU A 77 2.89 7.75 3.92
C GLU A 77 1.65 7.56 4.82
N ARG A 78 0.51 7.16 4.23
CA ARG A 78 -0.72 6.87 4.99
C ARG A 78 -0.60 5.63 5.85
N GLN A 79 0.32 4.72 5.50
CA GLN A 79 0.69 3.53 6.27
C GLN A 79 1.76 3.84 7.33
N GLN A 80 2.19 5.11 7.45
CA GLN A 80 3.27 5.58 8.31
C GLN A 80 4.64 4.98 7.92
N MET A 81 4.85 4.71 6.62
CA MET A 81 6.12 4.22 6.09
C MET A 81 6.87 5.35 5.37
N ASN A 82 8.17 5.47 5.68
CA ASN A 82 9.09 6.32 4.93
C ASN A 82 9.91 5.43 3.99
N LEU A 83 9.84 5.67 2.68
CA LEU A 83 10.61 4.89 1.69
C LEU A 83 12.12 5.11 1.80
N ASP A 84 12.59 6.18 2.45
CA ASP A 84 14.02 6.39 2.69
C ASP A 84 14.63 5.33 3.61
N ASP A 85 13.81 4.69 4.45
CA ASP A 85 14.22 3.58 5.31
C ASP A 85 14.38 2.25 4.53
N PHE A 86 13.92 2.21 3.26
CA PHE A 86 13.89 1.04 2.39
C PHE A 86 14.46 1.37 0.99
N PRO A 87 15.77 1.58 0.85
CA PRO A 87 16.36 2.17 -0.35
C PRO A 87 16.16 1.34 -1.63
N ASN A 88 16.15 0.00 -1.54
CA ASN A 88 15.93 -0.87 -2.69
C ASN A 88 14.47 -0.86 -3.12
N LEU A 89 13.55 -0.84 -2.15
CA LEU A 89 12.12 -0.69 -2.39
C LEU A 89 11.81 0.68 -2.97
N LYS A 90 12.45 1.75 -2.50
CA LYS A 90 12.34 3.10 -3.05
C LYS A 90 12.76 3.14 -4.52
N ARG A 91 13.92 2.58 -4.86
CA ARG A 91 14.39 2.45 -6.24
C ARG A 91 13.36 1.72 -7.12
N TRP A 92 12.86 0.57 -6.66
CA TRP A 92 11.83 -0.20 -7.35
C TRP A 92 10.54 0.61 -7.54
N PHE A 93 10.10 1.32 -6.50
CA PHE A 93 8.91 2.15 -6.53
C PHE A 93 9.03 3.26 -7.59
N GLU A 94 10.15 4.01 -7.62
CA GLU A 94 10.38 5.07 -8.60
C GLU A 94 10.52 4.50 -10.03
N THR A 95 11.15 3.35 -10.19
CA THR A 95 11.25 2.65 -11.49
C THR A 95 9.86 2.33 -12.05
N ILE A 96 8.95 1.79 -11.24
CA ILE A 96 7.59 1.46 -11.69
C ILE A 96 6.77 2.74 -11.93
N LYS A 97 6.89 3.71 -11.05
CA LYS A 97 6.21 5.01 -11.16
C LYS A 97 6.49 5.71 -12.48
N ALA A 98 7.74 5.64 -12.96
CA ALA A 98 8.18 6.26 -14.20
C ALA A 98 7.72 5.51 -15.48
N ARG A 99 7.19 4.29 -15.38
CA ARG A 99 6.75 3.52 -16.53
C ARG A 99 5.57 4.21 -17.24
N PRO A 100 5.62 4.38 -18.58
CA PRO A 100 4.53 5.05 -19.31
C PRO A 100 3.15 4.43 -19.09
N ALA A 101 3.07 3.10 -18.92
CA ALA A 101 1.82 2.42 -18.65
C ALA A 101 1.28 2.76 -17.24
N THR A 102 2.15 2.86 -16.23
CA THR A 102 1.78 3.27 -14.88
C THR A 102 1.29 4.72 -14.87
N VAL A 103 2.02 5.62 -15.51
CA VAL A 103 1.63 7.03 -15.63
C VAL A 103 0.24 7.16 -16.25
N ARG A 104 -0.01 6.46 -17.38
CA ARG A 104 -1.34 6.48 -18.02
C ARG A 104 -2.43 5.92 -17.10
N ALA A 105 -2.20 4.80 -16.44
CA ALA A 105 -3.19 4.18 -15.55
C ALA A 105 -3.58 5.12 -14.40
N TYR A 106 -2.62 5.77 -13.76
CA TYR A 106 -2.89 6.70 -12.67
C TYR A 106 -3.50 8.02 -13.14
N GLN A 107 -3.21 8.47 -14.37
CA GLN A 107 -3.89 9.62 -14.96
C GLN A 107 -5.37 9.30 -15.21
N ILE A 108 -5.71 8.16 -15.80
CA ILE A 108 -7.09 7.71 -15.98
C ILE A 108 -7.81 7.62 -14.63
N ALA A 109 -7.17 7.02 -13.62
CA ALA A 109 -7.76 6.93 -12.29
C ALA A 109 -8.03 8.31 -11.67
N LYS A 110 -7.15 9.28 -11.89
CA LYS A 110 -7.32 10.66 -11.42
C LYS A 110 -8.50 11.34 -12.14
N ASP A 111 -8.62 11.14 -13.45
CA ASP A 111 -9.68 11.75 -14.25
C ASP A 111 -11.06 11.15 -13.91
N MET A 112 -11.11 9.88 -13.52
CA MET A 112 -12.33 9.17 -13.11
C MET A 112 -12.74 9.46 -11.65
N ASN A 113 -11.78 9.70 -10.77
CA ASN A 113 -12.03 9.94 -9.33
C ASN A 113 -12.26 11.43 -9.07
N THR A 114 -13.52 11.84 -9.12
CA THR A 114 -13.92 13.21 -8.78
C THR A 114 -13.97 13.47 -7.27
N THR A 115 -13.96 12.42 -6.44
CA THR A 115 -13.98 12.53 -4.97
C THR A 115 -12.67 12.01 -4.39
N PRO A 116 -11.87 12.86 -3.71
CA PRO A 116 -10.65 12.43 -3.03
C PRO A 116 -10.97 11.35 -1.98
N THR A 117 -10.20 10.27 -1.99
CA THR A 117 -10.39 9.09 -1.11
C THR A 117 -10.36 9.45 0.40
N GLY A 118 -9.80 10.59 0.77
CA GLY A 118 -9.78 11.10 2.15
C GLY A 118 -11.02 11.90 2.56
N GLN A 119 -11.91 12.25 1.60
CA GLN A 119 -13.11 13.04 1.83
C GLN A 119 -14.40 12.24 1.61
N ALA A 120 -14.31 10.90 1.69
CA ALA A 120 -15.49 10.07 1.68
C ALA A 120 -16.44 10.55 2.80
N GLY A 121 -17.62 11.02 2.43
CA GLY A 121 -18.63 11.48 3.37
C GLY A 121 -19.03 10.38 4.36
N ASP A 122 -19.73 10.76 5.42
CA ASP A 122 -20.14 9.85 6.50
C ASP A 122 -20.88 8.60 5.99
N GLU A 123 -21.63 8.71 4.91
CA GLU A 123 -22.34 7.59 4.28
C GLU A 123 -21.37 6.58 3.64
N ALA A 124 -20.36 7.06 2.91
CA ALA A 124 -19.34 6.19 2.32
C ALA A 124 -18.49 5.53 3.41
N ARG A 125 -18.16 6.23 4.49
CA ARG A 125 -17.47 5.65 5.66
C ARG A 125 -18.29 4.55 6.32
N ARG A 126 -19.61 4.76 6.46
CA ARG A 126 -20.53 3.75 7.01
C ARG A 126 -20.59 2.51 6.14
N LEU A 127 -20.69 2.68 4.82
CA LEU A 127 -20.75 1.57 3.87
C LEU A 127 -19.42 0.80 3.80
N LEU A 128 -18.29 1.52 3.75
CA LEU A 128 -16.97 0.90 3.60
C LEU A 128 -16.45 0.23 4.90
N PHE A 129 -16.77 0.80 6.05
CA PHE A 129 -16.16 0.39 7.32
C PHE A 129 -17.17 -0.09 8.37
N GLY A 130 -18.48 -0.15 8.03
CA GLY A 130 -19.50 -0.54 8.99
C GLY A 130 -19.65 0.39 10.21
N ILE A 131 -19.13 1.62 10.12
CA ILE A 131 -19.12 2.58 11.22
C ILE A 131 -20.50 3.19 11.33
N GLN A 132 -21.24 2.82 12.39
CA GLN A 132 -22.50 3.50 12.73
C GLN A 132 -22.19 4.75 13.59
N LYS A 133 -22.86 5.88 13.29
CA LYS A 133 -22.88 6.99 14.23
C LYS A 133 -23.55 6.50 15.52
N LYS A 134 -22.84 6.58 16.64
CA LYS A 134 -23.44 6.49 17.96
C LYS A 134 -24.27 7.74 18.22
#